data_6cb4706b3b35af941a342e0edc55bc4a
#
_entry.id   6cb4706b3b35af941a342e0edc55bc4a
#
_cell.length_a   1.000
_cell.length_b   1.000
_cell.length_c   1.000
_cell.angle_alpha   90.00
_cell.angle_beta   90.00
_cell.angle_gamma   90.00
#
_symmetry.space_group_name_H-M   'P 1'
#
loop_
_entity.id
_entity.type
_entity.pdbx_description
1 polymer ?
#
loop_
_entity_poly.entity_id
_entity_poly.type
_entity_poly.pdbx_seq_one_letter_code
_entity_poly.pdbx_strand_id
1 'polypeptide(L)'
;MARIVLSIVLFALFPFKLYITCLVLFIIAALTDYADGWWARRYDQKTQFGRIMDPFADKALVCGTYIYLVAVPELHNLFADCASSCCCARIPFGLATWMVVAILMRELFVTMLRSMVESSGGDFSAKWIGKWKTTLQCVNIPMAFLLLILDPKPCWLKLGFIITLYVVVYLTLYSGWIYIRAAMKMSRAAHEAQLAASQAPQDAQ
;
A
#
# COMPACT_ATOMS: atom_id res chain seq x y z
N MET A 1 -13.26 -11.15 5.53
CA MET A 1 -14.11 -10.37 6.50
C MET A 1 -13.41 -10.16 7.84
N ALA A 2 -12.74 -11.15 8.42
CA ALA A 2 -12.01 -11.00 9.70
C ALA A 2 -11.02 -9.82 9.70
N ARG A 3 -10.35 -9.54 8.58
CA ARG A 3 -9.38 -8.46 8.45
C ARG A 3 -9.97 -7.06 8.66
N ILE A 4 -11.19 -6.80 8.21
CA ILE A 4 -11.87 -5.52 8.45
C ILE A 4 -12.10 -5.31 9.94
N VAL A 5 -12.58 -6.34 10.64
CA VAL A 5 -12.78 -6.30 12.08
C VAL A 5 -11.46 -6.08 12.82
N LEU A 6 -10.41 -6.83 12.47
CA LEU A 6 -9.06 -6.64 13.04
C LEU A 6 -8.52 -5.24 12.80
N SER A 7 -8.74 -4.66 11.61
CA SER A 7 -8.34 -3.27 11.30
C SER A 7 -9.05 -2.27 12.18
N ILE A 8 -10.37 -2.41 12.36
CA ILE A 8 -11.16 -1.52 13.22
C ILE A 8 -10.69 -1.61 14.66
N VAL A 9 -10.46 -2.82 15.18
CA VAL A 9 -9.94 -3.02 16.54
C VAL A 9 -8.55 -2.41 16.69
N LEU A 10 -7.65 -2.59 15.72
CA LEU A 10 -6.32 -1.99 15.72
C LEU A 10 -6.42 -0.46 15.78
N PHE A 11 -7.26 0.14 14.96
CA PHE A 11 -7.45 1.59 14.93
C PHE A 11 -8.07 2.14 16.21
N ALA A 12 -8.98 1.39 16.85
CA ALA A 12 -9.56 1.76 18.13
C ALA A 12 -8.56 1.69 19.29
N LEU A 13 -7.58 0.75 19.24
CA LEU A 13 -6.56 0.59 20.27
C LEU A 13 -5.36 1.55 20.13
N PHE A 14 -5.14 2.07 18.93
CA PHE A 14 -3.98 2.92 18.63
C PHE A 14 -3.88 4.18 19.52
N PRO A 15 -4.98 4.94 19.78
CA PRO A 15 -4.95 6.11 20.66
C PRO A 15 -4.51 5.82 22.10
N PHE A 16 -4.71 4.58 22.57
CA PHE A 16 -4.29 4.13 23.91
C PHE A 16 -2.80 3.81 24.00
N LYS A 17 -2.03 4.01 22.93
CA LYS A 17 -0.57 3.74 22.85
C LYS A 17 -0.20 2.28 23.16
N LEU A 18 -1.11 1.35 22.97
CA LEU A 18 -0.89 -0.09 23.14
C LEU A 18 -0.16 -0.67 21.91
N TYR A 19 1.04 -0.17 21.64
CA TYR A 19 1.79 -0.47 20.40
C TYR A 19 2.12 -1.97 20.26
N ILE A 20 2.35 -2.69 21.37
CA ILE A 20 2.59 -4.14 21.33
C ILE A 20 1.34 -4.87 20.83
N THR A 21 0.17 -4.53 21.37
CA THR A 21 -1.11 -5.14 20.95
C THR A 21 -1.42 -4.79 19.48
N CYS A 22 -1.18 -3.53 19.07
CA CYS A 22 -1.35 -3.11 17.68
C CYS A 22 -0.42 -3.87 16.73
N LEU A 23 0.84 -4.09 17.11
CA LEU A 23 1.79 -4.88 16.34
C LEU A 23 1.32 -6.33 16.16
N VAL A 24 0.89 -6.98 17.25
CA VAL A 24 0.39 -8.36 17.21
C VAL A 24 -0.85 -8.46 16.33
N LEU A 25 -1.81 -7.55 16.49
CA LEU A 25 -3.01 -7.50 15.65
C LEU A 25 -2.68 -7.29 14.17
N PHE A 26 -1.73 -6.41 13.85
CA PHE A 26 -1.28 -6.19 12.49
C PHE A 26 -0.67 -7.46 11.89
N ILE A 27 0.20 -8.14 12.63
CA ILE A 27 0.83 -9.39 12.18
C ILE A 27 -0.24 -10.49 11.97
N ILE A 28 -1.18 -10.64 12.90
CA ILE A 28 -2.29 -11.60 12.77
C ILE A 28 -3.13 -11.29 11.53
N ALA A 29 -3.48 -10.01 11.31
CA ALA A 29 -4.25 -9.59 10.15
C ALA A 29 -3.50 -9.87 8.82
N ALA A 30 -2.19 -9.62 8.78
CA ALA A 30 -1.36 -9.90 7.61
C ALA A 30 -1.21 -11.42 7.34
N LEU A 31 -1.05 -12.24 8.38
CA LEU A 31 -0.98 -13.69 8.25
C LEU A 31 -2.32 -14.31 7.84
N THR A 32 -3.43 -13.78 8.36
CA THR A 32 -4.79 -14.22 7.98
C THR A 32 -5.02 -13.98 6.49
N ASP A 33 -4.54 -12.87 5.93
CA ASP A 33 -4.62 -12.62 4.49
C ASP A 33 -3.90 -13.70 3.67
N TYR A 34 -2.69 -14.04 4.08
CA TYR A 34 -1.92 -15.07 3.40
C TYR A 34 -2.62 -16.44 3.47
N ALA A 35 -3.19 -16.78 4.62
CA ALA A 35 -3.91 -18.02 4.84
C ALA A 35 -5.23 -18.08 4.04
N ASP A 36 -6.04 -17.00 4.09
CA ASP A 36 -7.31 -16.88 3.35
C ASP A 36 -7.06 -16.94 1.84
N GLY A 37 -6.02 -16.28 1.34
CA GLY A 37 -5.63 -16.30 -0.06
C GLY A 37 -5.16 -17.69 -0.53
N TRP A 38 -4.49 -18.46 0.33
CA TRP A 38 -4.08 -19.82 0.04
C TRP A 38 -5.30 -20.77 0.03
N TRP A 39 -6.20 -20.64 1.03
CA TRP A 39 -7.41 -21.44 1.15
C TRP A 39 -8.39 -21.21 0.00
N ALA A 40 -8.67 -19.94 -0.32
CA ALA A 40 -9.60 -19.56 -1.40
C ALA A 40 -9.16 -20.07 -2.78
N ARG A 41 -7.84 -20.15 -3.03
CA ARG A 41 -7.31 -20.74 -4.27
C ARG A 41 -7.51 -22.26 -4.35
N ARG A 42 -7.61 -22.92 -3.20
CA ARG A 42 -7.75 -24.38 -3.14
C ARG A 42 -9.19 -24.87 -3.27
N TYR A 43 -10.18 -24.05 -2.86
CA TYR A 43 -11.59 -24.45 -2.75
C TYR A 43 -12.55 -23.68 -3.67
N ASP A 44 -12.05 -22.75 -4.48
CA ASP A 44 -12.81 -21.97 -5.49
C ASP A 44 -14.12 -21.31 -5.00
N GLN A 45 -14.23 -21.01 -3.70
CA GLN A 45 -15.40 -20.41 -3.07
C GLN A 45 -15.26 -18.89 -2.99
N LYS A 46 -15.52 -18.19 -4.09
CA LYS A 46 -15.51 -16.72 -4.13
C LYS A 46 -16.91 -16.17 -4.26
N THR A 47 -17.40 -15.51 -3.21
CA THR A 47 -18.64 -14.74 -3.30
C THR A 47 -18.40 -13.43 -4.05
N GLN A 48 -19.41 -12.93 -4.80
CA GLN A 48 -19.28 -11.66 -5.55
C GLN A 48 -18.98 -10.48 -4.61
N PHE A 49 -19.59 -10.43 -3.45
CA PHE A 49 -19.34 -9.39 -2.45
C PHE A 49 -17.92 -9.46 -1.86
N GLY A 50 -17.42 -10.66 -1.53
CA GLY A 50 -16.03 -10.86 -1.06
C GLY A 50 -15.02 -10.36 -2.08
N ARG A 51 -15.26 -10.60 -3.37
CA ARG A 51 -14.38 -10.19 -4.47
C ARG A 51 -14.17 -8.68 -4.59
N ILE A 52 -15.17 -7.87 -4.18
CA ILE A 52 -15.08 -6.40 -4.15
C ILE A 52 -14.46 -5.92 -2.84
N MET A 53 -14.81 -6.55 -1.72
CA MET A 53 -14.38 -6.13 -0.39
C MET A 53 -12.95 -6.53 -0.04
N ASP A 54 -12.44 -7.63 -0.58
CA ASP A 54 -11.08 -8.11 -0.29
C ASP A 54 -9.98 -7.10 -0.67
N PRO A 55 -9.97 -6.50 -1.90
CA PRO A 55 -9.00 -5.48 -2.25
C PRO A 55 -9.10 -4.20 -1.42
N PHE A 56 -10.30 -3.89 -0.91
CA PHE A 56 -10.52 -2.74 -0.04
C PHE A 56 -9.97 -3.00 1.37
N ALA A 57 -10.29 -4.17 1.94
CA ALA A 57 -9.87 -4.55 3.30
C ALA A 57 -8.35 -4.61 3.44
N ASP A 58 -7.66 -5.16 2.43
CA ASP A 58 -6.19 -5.24 2.37
C ASP A 58 -5.55 -3.85 2.44
N LYS A 59 -6.09 -2.91 1.66
CA LYS A 59 -5.58 -1.55 1.63
C LYS A 59 -5.96 -0.73 2.85
N ALA A 60 -7.16 -0.92 3.39
CA ALA A 60 -7.62 -0.23 4.58
C ALA A 60 -6.70 -0.49 5.77
N LEU A 61 -6.25 -1.74 5.98
CA LEU A 61 -5.31 -2.08 7.05
C LEU A 61 -3.99 -1.33 6.90
N VAL A 62 -3.32 -1.47 5.76
CA VAL A 62 -1.99 -0.89 5.52
C VAL A 62 -2.05 0.64 5.50
N CYS A 63 -2.97 1.20 4.74
CA CYS A 63 -3.14 2.65 4.60
C CYS A 63 -3.55 3.31 5.91
N GLY A 64 -4.52 2.71 6.62
CA GLY A 64 -4.98 3.20 7.90
C GLY A 64 -3.86 3.19 8.95
N THR A 65 -3.05 2.12 8.98
CA THR A 65 -1.91 2.06 9.89
C THR A 65 -0.88 3.15 9.60
N TYR A 66 -0.56 3.44 8.32
CA TYR A 66 0.33 4.56 7.98
C TYR A 66 -0.22 5.92 8.39
N ILE A 67 -1.55 6.15 8.28
CA ILE A 67 -2.19 7.39 8.74
C ILE A 67 -1.98 7.57 10.24
N TYR A 68 -2.19 6.51 11.04
CA TYR A 68 -1.97 6.57 12.48
C TYR A 68 -0.48 6.75 12.83
N LEU A 69 0.41 6.03 12.15
CA LEU A 69 1.86 6.12 12.40
C LEU A 69 2.41 7.52 12.11
N VAL A 70 1.92 8.22 11.08
CA VAL A 70 2.38 9.59 10.77
C VAL A 70 1.92 10.60 11.80
N ALA A 71 0.84 10.31 12.53
CA ALA A 71 0.36 11.17 13.61
C ALA A 71 1.22 11.05 14.89
N VAL A 72 2.14 10.09 14.96
CA VAL A 72 3.02 9.86 16.12
C VAL A 72 4.29 10.71 15.98
N PRO A 73 4.50 11.74 16.85
CA PRO A 73 5.63 12.67 16.72
C PRO A 73 7.00 11.97 16.81
N GLU A 74 7.10 10.87 17.54
CA GLU A 74 8.32 10.10 17.74
C GLU A 74 8.87 9.50 16.44
N LEU A 75 7.99 9.16 15.47
CA LEU A 75 8.39 8.65 14.16
C LEU A 75 8.75 9.76 13.18
N HIS A 76 8.16 10.94 13.33
CA HIS A 76 8.50 12.11 12.53
C HIS A 76 9.87 12.66 12.92
N ASN A 77 10.14 12.74 14.21
CA ASN A 77 11.37 13.31 14.79
C ASN A 77 12.47 12.27 15.06
N LEU A 78 12.38 11.09 14.46
CA LEU A 78 13.26 9.95 14.75
C LEU A 78 14.77 10.27 14.66
N PHE A 79 15.14 11.32 13.96
CA PHE A 79 16.52 11.79 13.70
C PHE A 79 16.88 13.12 14.38
N ALA A 80 15.92 13.84 14.93
CA ALA A 80 16.24 15.04 15.68
C ALA A 80 17.18 14.72 16.87
N ASP A 81 16.98 13.55 17.48
CA ASP A 81 17.77 13.09 18.64
C ASP A 81 19.08 12.38 18.24
N CYS A 82 19.28 12.02 16.97
CA CYS A 82 20.50 11.33 16.50
C CYS A 82 21.68 12.28 16.22
N ALA A 83 21.52 13.58 16.32
CA ALA A 83 22.56 14.57 16.01
C ALA A 83 23.78 14.49 16.92
N SER A 84 23.71 13.76 18.04
CA SER A 84 24.77 13.75 19.07
C SER A 84 25.58 12.48 19.18
N SER A 85 25.23 11.33 18.58
CA SER A 85 25.91 10.06 18.93
C SER A 85 26.14 9.02 17.83
N CYS A 86 25.73 9.19 16.59
CA CYS A 86 25.96 8.14 15.58
C CYS A 86 26.18 8.71 14.17
N CYS A 87 27.04 8.04 13.38
CA CYS A 87 27.40 8.35 11.99
C CYS A 87 26.23 8.27 10.98
N CYS A 88 25.00 8.41 11.43
CA CYS A 88 23.83 8.46 10.56
C CYS A 88 23.77 9.84 9.92
N ALA A 89 24.14 9.90 8.63
CA ALA A 89 24.01 11.08 7.80
C ALA A 89 22.66 11.77 8.11
N ARG A 90 22.68 13.08 8.18
CA ARG A 90 21.58 14.00 8.40
C ARG A 90 20.45 13.74 7.37
N ILE A 91 19.70 12.65 7.55
CA ILE A 91 18.53 12.35 6.73
C ILE A 91 17.40 13.20 7.32
N PRO A 92 16.93 14.23 6.61
CA PRO A 92 16.12 15.29 7.20
C PRO A 92 14.69 14.88 7.57
N PHE A 93 14.26 13.65 7.21
CA PHE A 93 12.84 13.28 7.35
C PHE A 93 12.68 11.83 7.82
N GLY A 94 12.06 11.66 9.00
CA GLY A 94 11.39 10.42 9.38
C GLY A 94 10.14 10.16 8.52
N LEU A 95 9.12 9.53 9.08
CA LEU A 95 7.84 9.31 8.38
C LEU A 95 7.12 10.65 8.17
N ALA A 96 7.24 11.23 7.00
CA ALA A 96 6.61 12.50 6.66
C ALA A 96 5.20 12.31 6.10
N THR A 97 4.29 13.23 6.38
CA THR A 97 2.88 13.21 5.95
C THR A 97 2.75 13.07 4.43
N TRP A 98 3.58 13.78 3.65
CA TRP A 98 3.54 13.70 2.18
C TRP A 98 3.85 12.30 1.63
N MET A 99 4.71 11.53 2.32
CA MET A 99 5.02 10.14 1.93
C MET A 99 3.79 9.25 2.08
N VAL A 100 3.07 9.40 3.19
CA VAL A 100 1.83 8.66 3.45
C VAL A 100 0.75 9.04 2.44
N VAL A 101 0.59 10.33 2.16
CA VAL A 101 -0.35 10.82 1.13
C VAL A 101 0.00 10.23 -0.25
N ALA A 102 1.28 10.24 -0.64
CA ALA A 102 1.72 9.65 -1.90
C ALA A 102 1.42 8.14 -1.99
N ILE A 103 1.64 7.40 -0.91
CA ILE A 103 1.30 5.97 -0.81
C ILE A 103 -0.21 5.76 -0.98
N LEU A 104 -1.04 6.51 -0.23
CA LEU A 104 -2.49 6.43 -0.27
C LEU A 104 -3.05 6.73 -1.66
N MET A 105 -2.68 7.89 -2.22
CA MET A 105 -3.15 8.34 -3.53
C MET A 105 -2.84 7.29 -4.60
N ARG A 106 -1.62 6.76 -4.60
CA ARG A 106 -1.24 5.73 -5.56
C ARG A 106 -2.03 4.43 -5.34
N GLU A 107 -2.24 4.00 -4.10
CA GLU A 107 -2.99 2.76 -3.83
C GLU A 107 -4.42 2.85 -4.38
N LEU A 108 -5.10 3.96 -4.09
CA LEU A 108 -6.46 4.20 -4.56
C LEU A 108 -6.50 4.33 -6.08
N PHE A 109 -5.59 5.13 -6.65
CA PHE A 109 -5.54 5.39 -8.09
C PHE A 109 -5.31 4.11 -8.92
N VAL A 110 -4.32 3.30 -8.52
CA VAL A 110 -4.03 2.05 -9.24
C VAL A 110 -5.16 1.02 -9.09
N THR A 111 -5.85 1.01 -7.95
CA THR A 111 -7.02 0.12 -7.79
C THR A 111 -8.15 0.53 -8.71
N MET A 112 -8.42 1.83 -8.77
CA MET A 112 -9.44 2.39 -9.66
C MET A 112 -9.13 2.09 -11.13
N LEU A 113 -7.88 2.34 -11.56
CA LEU A 113 -7.46 2.03 -12.92
C LEU A 113 -7.59 0.54 -13.26
N ARG A 114 -7.18 -0.34 -12.33
CA ARG A 114 -7.31 -1.78 -12.53
C ARG A 114 -8.76 -2.20 -12.69
N SER A 115 -9.66 -1.69 -11.85
CA SER A 115 -11.10 -1.97 -11.94
C SER A 115 -11.69 -1.51 -13.27
N MET A 116 -11.29 -0.33 -13.77
CA MET A 116 -11.73 0.18 -15.07
C MET A 116 -11.23 -0.68 -16.23
N VAL A 117 -9.98 -1.13 -16.19
CA VAL A 117 -9.41 -1.95 -17.26
C VAL A 117 -10.00 -3.36 -17.26
N GLU A 118 -10.20 -3.97 -16.08
CA GLU A 118 -10.85 -5.27 -15.96
C GLU A 118 -12.29 -5.25 -16.45
N SER A 119 -13.03 -4.15 -16.21
CA SER A 119 -14.40 -3.99 -16.74
C SER A 119 -14.44 -3.83 -18.28
N SER A 120 -13.35 -3.36 -18.89
CA SER A 120 -13.18 -3.21 -20.34
C SER A 120 -12.61 -4.46 -21.03
N GLY A 121 -12.44 -5.59 -20.31
CA GLY A 121 -11.91 -6.84 -20.84
C GLY A 121 -10.39 -6.84 -21.09
N GLY A 122 -9.68 -5.83 -20.62
CA GLY A 122 -8.23 -5.72 -20.73
C GLY A 122 -7.49 -6.50 -19.63
N ASP A 123 -6.36 -7.14 -19.96
CA ASP A 123 -5.49 -7.80 -18.97
C ASP A 123 -4.34 -6.87 -18.55
N PHE A 124 -4.26 -6.54 -17.27
CA PHE A 124 -3.25 -5.66 -16.71
C PHE A 124 -2.05 -6.46 -16.21
N SER A 125 -1.05 -6.64 -17.07
CA SER A 125 0.12 -7.53 -16.84
C SER A 125 1.15 -7.07 -15.81
N ALA A 126 0.99 -5.95 -15.10
CA ALA A 126 1.99 -5.43 -14.15
C ALA A 126 1.96 -6.11 -12.77
N LYS A 127 1.88 -7.44 -12.72
CA LYS A 127 1.65 -8.21 -11.47
C LYS A 127 2.84 -8.25 -10.49
N TRP A 128 4.09 -8.16 -10.97
CA TRP A 128 5.29 -8.37 -10.14
C TRP A 128 5.65 -7.18 -9.23
N ILE A 129 5.65 -5.98 -9.76
CA ILE A 129 6.02 -4.75 -9.02
C ILE A 129 5.05 -4.48 -7.87
N GLY A 130 3.75 -4.79 -8.07
CA GLY A 130 2.73 -4.67 -7.03
C GLY A 130 2.99 -5.59 -5.82
N LYS A 131 3.46 -6.83 -6.05
CA LYS A 131 3.74 -7.80 -4.98
C LYS A 131 4.89 -7.35 -4.08
N TRP A 132 6.01 -6.94 -4.66
CA TRP A 132 7.19 -6.49 -3.91
C TRP A 132 6.89 -5.29 -3.02
N LYS A 133 6.10 -4.35 -3.53
CA LYS A 133 5.70 -3.18 -2.77
C LYS A 133 4.89 -3.53 -1.52
N THR A 134 3.86 -4.38 -1.66
CA THR A 134 3.01 -4.79 -0.52
C THR A 134 3.84 -5.54 0.52
N THR A 135 4.75 -6.41 0.09
CA THR A 135 5.66 -7.12 1.01
C THR A 135 6.54 -6.15 1.78
N LEU A 136 7.12 -5.14 1.13
CA LEU A 136 7.94 -4.13 1.80
C LEU A 136 7.13 -3.27 2.78
N GLN A 137 5.90 -2.94 2.47
CA GLN A 137 5.00 -2.24 3.40
C GLN A 137 4.69 -3.10 4.63
N CYS A 138 4.43 -4.40 4.44
CA CYS A 138 4.22 -5.35 5.53
C CYS A 138 5.46 -5.55 6.41
N VAL A 139 6.67 -5.26 5.93
CA VAL A 139 7.90 -5.26 6.73
C VAL A 139 8.12 -3.91 7.41
N ASN A 140 7.87 -2.81 6.70
CA ASN A 140 8.11 -1.45 7.21
C ASN A 140 7.21 -1.10 8.40
N ILE A 141 5.92 -1.47 8.37
CA ILE A 141 4.97 -1.18 9.45
C ILE A 141 5.37 -1.83 10.79
N PRO A 142 5.67 -3.15 10.87
CA PRO A 142 6.20 -3.74 12.09
C PRO A 142 7.49 -3.08 12.60
N MET A 143 8.39 -2.66 11.71
CA MET A 143 9.59 -1.92 12.11
C MET A 143 9.24 -0.58 12.76
N ALA A 144 8.21 0.13 12.25
CA ALA A 144 7.70 1.34 12.88
C ALA A 144 7.17 1.08 14.29
N PHE A 145 6.36 0.03 14.47
CA PHE A 145 5.88 -0.35 15.81
C PHE A 145 7.02 -0.74 16.75
N LEU A 146 8.01 -1.49 16.28
CA LEU A 146 9.18 -1.85 17.09
C LEU A 146 9.96 -0.60 17.54
N LEU A 147 10.06 0.43 16.71
CA LEU A 147 10.67 1.70 17.07
C LEU A 147 9.87 2.47 18.13
N LEU A 148 8.55 2.25 18.22
CA LEU A 148 7.71 2.83 19.27
C LEU A 148 7.74 2.05 20.58
N ILE A 149 8.06 0.75 20.52
CA ILE A 149 8.09 -0.16 21.69
C ILE A 149 9.46 -0.13 22.35
N LEU A 150 10.55 -0.10 21.57
CA LEU A 150 11.91 -0.20 22.07
C LEU A 150 12.45 1.15 22.57
N ASP A 151 12.93 1.18 23.82
CA ASP A 151 13.68 2.30 24.37
C ASP A 151 14.88 1.73 25.16
N PRO A 152 16.14 2.02 24.79
CA PRO A 152 16.61 2.91 23.72
C PRO A 152 16.40 2.32 22.31
N LYS A 153 16.11 3.18 21.36
CA LYS A 153 15.87 2.81 19.96
C LYS A 153 17.19 2.43 19.26
N PRO A 154 17.40 1.17 18.84
CA PRO A 154 18.65 0.75 18.25
C PRO A 154 18.89 1.41 16.89
N CYS A 155 20.12 1.87 16.63
CA CYS A 155 20.47 2.63 15.42
C CYS A 155 20.23 1.83 14.11
N TRP A 156 20.52 0.53 14.13
CA TRP A 156 20.28 -0.36 12.97
C TRP A 156 18.79 -0.46 12.59
N LEU A 157 17.89 -0.44 13.59
CA LEU A 157 16.44 -0.49 13.34
C LEU A 157 15.93 0.83 12.75
N LYS A 158 16.44 1.98 13.25
CA LYS A 158 16.14 3.30 12.69
C LYS A 158 16.57 3.36 11.21
N LEU A 159 17.81 2.94 10.92
CA LEU A 159 18.35 2.93 9.57
C LEU A 159 17.56 1.99 8.65
N GLY A 160 17.26 0.78 9.12
CA GLY A 160 16.45 -0.20 8.36
C GLY A 160 15.05 0.32 8.05
N PHE A 161 14.37 0.93 9.03
CA PHE A 161 13.06 1.53 8.84
C PHE A 161 13.07 2.60 7.74
N ILE A 162 14.08 3.49 7.75
CA ILE A 162 14.16 4.56 6.77
C ILE A 162 14.49 4.04 5.39
N ILE A 163 15.47 3.15 5.27
CA ILE A 163 15.81 2.57 3.97
C ILE A 163 14.56 1.92 3.37
N THR A 164 13.86 1.09 4.14
CA THR A 164 12.63 0.43 3.67
C THR A 164 11.53 1.42 3.34
N LEU A 165 11.36 2.50 4.12
CA LEU A 165 10.39 3.55 3.85
C LEU A 165 10.65 4.26 2.53
N TYR A 166 11.90 4.71 2.29
CA TYR A 166 12.24 5.38 1.02
C TYR A 166 12.13 4.44 -0.18
N VAL A 167 12.49 3.17 -0.02
CA VAL A 167 12.29 2.15 -1.06
C VAL A 167 10.80 1.97 -1.36
N VAL A 168 9.94 1.91 -0.34
CA VAL A 168 8.48 1.84 -0.51
C VAL A 168 7.95 3.06 -1.25
N VAL A 169 8.37 4.26 -0.89
CA VAL A 169 7.96 5.51 -1.56
C VAL A 169 8.44 5.51 -3.01
N TYR A 170 9.70 5.17 -3.27
CA TYR A 170 10.25 5.09 -4.63
C TYR A 170 9.48 4.10 -5.50
N LEU A 171 9.29 2.86 -5.03
CA LEU A 171 8.52 1.84 -5.75
C LEU A 171 7.06 2.26 -5.96
N THR A 172 6.50 2.99 -5.00
CA THR A 172 5.15 3.55 -5.09
C THR A 172 5.04 4.54 -6.24
N LEU A 173 5.93 5.52 -6.33
CA LEU A 173 5.94 6.52 -7.39
C LEU A 173 6.28 5.88 -8.75
N TYR A 174 7.28 5.03 -8.80
CA TYR A 174 7.69 4.33 -10.03
C TYR A 174 6.55 3.47 -10.60
N SER A 175 5.90 2.67 -9.75
CA SER A 175 4.77 1.85 -10.19
C SER A 175 3.58 2.71 -10.62
N GLY A 176 3.28 3.82 -9.91
CA GLY A 176 2.24 4.77 -10.32
C GLY A 176 2.48 5.31 -11.73
N TRP A 177 3.72 5.70 -12.03
CA TRP A 177 4.10 6.18 -13.36
C TRP A 177 3.88 5.15 -14.48
N ILE A 178 4.25 3.88 -14.23
CA ILE A 178 4.01 2.80 -15.20
C ILE A 178 2.52 2.63 -15.47
N TYR A 179 1.68 2.65 -14.41
CA TYR A 179 0.23 2.50 -14.56
C TYR A 179 -0.41 3.68 -15.31
N ILE A 180 0.04 4.91 -15.05
CA ILE A 180 -0.43 6.10 -15.78
C ILE A 180 -0.09 5.98 -17.28
N ARG A 181 1.15 5.60 -17.62
CA ARG A 181 1.54 5.41 -19.02
C ARG A 181 0.71 4.32 -19.71
N ALA A 182 0.45 3.21 -19.02
CA ALA A 182 -0.37 2.13 -19.58
C ALA A 182 -1.82 2.57 -19.80
N ALA A 183 -2.41 3.30 -18.85
CA ALA A 183 -3.76 3.85 -18.98
C ALA A 183 -3.88 4.86 -20.13
N MET A 184 -2.90 5.76 -20.28
CA MET A 184 -2.87 6.71 -21.41
C MET A 184 -2.76 6.00 -22.76
N LYS A 185 -1.94 4.93 -22.84
CA LYS A 185 -1.83 4.15 -24.10
C LYS A 185 -3.15 3.49 -24.47
N MET A 186 -3.85 2.91 -23.49
CA MET A 186 -5.16 2.28 -23.72
C MET A 186 -6.23 3.30 -24.12
N SER A 187 -6.27 4.47 -23.46
CA SER A 187 -7.20 5.53 -23.81
C SER A 187 -6.99 6.04 -25.25
N ARG A 188 -5.74 6.20 -25.69
CA ARG A 188 -5.42 6.58 -27.07
C ARG A 188 -5.87 5.52 -28.07
N ALA A 189 -5.57 4.26 -27.82
CA ALA A 189 -5.98 3.15 -28.69
C ALA A 189 -7.51 3.05 -28.80
N ALA A 190 -8.25 3.25 -27.71
CA ALA A 190 -9.70 3.26 -27.71
C ALA A 190 -10.26 4.45 -28.51
N HIS A 191 -9.65 5.63 -28.40
CA HIS A 191 -10.05 6.80 -29.14
C HIS A 191 -9.78 6.64 -30.66
N GLU A 192 -8.63 6.10 -31.04
CA GLU A 192 -8.29 5.78 -32.43
C GLU A 192 -9.27 4.76 -33.05
N ALA A 193 -9.64 3.73 -32.30
CA ALA A 193 -10.62 2.74 -32.71
C ALA A 193 -12.02 3.35 -32.92
N GLN A 194 -12.44 4.28 -32.05
CA GLN A 194 -13.70 5.01 -32.22
C GLN A 194 -13.70 5.91 -33.44
N LEU A 195 -12.59 6.62 -33.68
CA LEU A 195 -12.44 7.46 -34.91
C LEU A 195 -12.47 6.60 -36.16
N ALA A 196 -11.78 5.47 -36.20
CA ALA A 196 -11.81 4.53 -37.33
C ALA A 196 -13.22 3.97 -37.58
N ALA A 197 -13.96 3.64 -36.53
CA ALA A 197 -15.34 3.16 -36.62
C ALA A 197 -16.31 4.25 -37.14
N SER A 198 -16.07 5.52 -36.78
CA SER A 198 -16.89 6.65 -37.25
C SER A 198 -16.58 7.05 -38.69
N GLN A 199 -15.42 6.69 -39.22
CA GLN A 199 -14.97 6.96 -40.60
C GLN A 199 -15.23 5.79 -41.56
N ALA A 200 -15.68 4.62 -41.03
CA ALA A 200 -16.07 3.52 -41.91
C ALA A 200 -17.27 3.95 -42.78
N PRO A 201 -17.21 3.79 -44.12
CA PRO A 201 -18.26 4.26 -45.02
C PRO A 201 -19.60 3.60 -44.68
N GLN A 202 -20.69 4.39 -44.73
CA GLN A 202 -22.08 3.92 -44.62
C GLN A 202 -22.55 3.20 -45.92
N ASP A 203 -21.66 2.69 -46.71
CA ASP A 203 -21.92 2.14 -48.07
C ASP A 203 -22.36 0.67 -48.05
N ALA A 204 -22.99 0.23 -46.95
CA ALA A 204 -23.58 -1.11 -46.89
C ALA A 204 -25.03 -1.08 -46.40
N GLN A 205 -25.87 -0.24 -47.08
CA GLN A 205 -27.34 -0.41 -47.09
C GLN A 205 -27.89 -0.47 -48.51
#